data_854ba5703123e1a00d6094e229aefb16
#
_entry.id   854ba5703123e1a00d6094e229aefb16
#
_cell.length_a   1.000
_cell.length_b   1.000
_cell.length_c   1.000
_cell.angle_alpha   90.00
_cell.angle_beta   90.00
_cell.angle_gamma   90.00
#
_symmetry.space_group_name_H-M   'P 1'
#
loop_
_entity.id
_entity.type
_entity.pdbx_description
1 polymer ?
#
loop_
_entity_poly.entity_id
_entity_poly.type
_entity_poly.pdbx_seq_one_letter_code
_entity_poly.pdbx_strand_id
1 'polypeptide(L)'
;MSMNSFHARQKKPRPAPQPAHERPAGMLRADALLVAQKLAPSRTAAQWLIKEGRVSWAGGPIAKPALELPEETPLTVAVDPDAHFVSRGGQKLAGALAQTGLSVGGKLCLDVGQSTGGFTDCLLQAGARHVVGVDVGHDQLHAQLRGDPAVTAIEDINCRALTSADLGKAFPSGGFDLIVGDVSFISLTLVLPQL
;
A
#
# COMPACT_ATOMS: atom_id res chain seq x y z
N MET A 1 -7.15 20.05 -55.44
CA MET A 1 -6.36 18.91 -54.84
C MET A 1 -5.36 19.52 -53.87
N SER A 2 -5.62 19.45 -52.58
CA SER A 2 -4.74 19.99 -51.55
C SER A 2 -4.15 18.86 -50.76
N MET A 3 -2.84 18.67 -50.88
CA MET A 3 -2.09 17.63 -50.16
C MET A 3 -1.77 18.11 -48.75
N ASN A 4 -2.40 17.49 -47.73
CA ASN A 4 -2.06 17.68 -46.33
C ASN A 4 -0.75 16.95 -46.03
N SER A 5 0.33 17.68 -45.80
CA SER A 5 1.61 17.11 -45.33
C SER A 5 1.56 16.90 -43.82
N PHE A 6 1.51 15.64 -43.39
CA PHE A 6 1.70 15.27 -42.00
C PHE A 6 3.17 15.48 -41.60
N HIS A 7 3.44 16.49 -40.79
CA HIS A 7 4.73 16.68 -40.15
C HIS A 7 4.83 15.72 -38.96
N ALA A 8 5.57 14.63 -39.10
CA ALA A 8 5.94 13.73 -38.02
C ALA A 8 6.77 14.48 -36.99
N ARG A 9 6.25 14.66 -35.79
CA ARG A 9 6.93 15.28 -34.64
C ARG A 9 8.11 14.39 -34.24
N GLN A 10 9.34 14.79 -34.55
CA GLN A 10 10.55 14.08 -34.09
C GLN A 10 10.57 14.05 -32.58
N LYS A 11 10.58 12.83 -31.99
CA LYS A 11 10.78 12.63 -30.55
C LYS A 11 12.19 13.10 -30.20
N LYS A 12 12.29 14.09 -29.29
CA LYS A 12 13.59 14.47 -28.69
C LYS A 12 14.26 13.24 -28.08
N PRO A 13 15.57 13.05 -28.31
CA PRO A 13 16.30 11.95 -27.71
C PRO A 13 16.21 12.03 -26.17
N ARG A 14 16.01 10.88 -25.53
CA ARG A 14 16.00 10.75 -24.06
C ARG A 14 17.38 11.18 -23.56
N PRO A 15 17.49 12.07 -22.55
CA PRO A 15 18.78 12.40 -21.97
C PRO A 15 19.45 11.11 -21.44
N ALA A 16 20.75 11.01 -21.65
CA ALA A 16 21.54 9.91 -21.17
C ALA A 16 21.37 9.75 -19.64
N PRO A 17 21.37 8.51 -19.10
CA PRO A 17 21.29 8.31 -17.67
C PRO A 17 22.48 9.02 -17.01
N GLN A 18 22.16 9.90 -16.05
CA GLN A 18 23.17 10.54 -15.23
C GLN A 18 23.95 9.46 -14.47
N PRO A 19 25.28 9.58 -14.32
CA PRO A 19 26.06 8.62 -13.56
C PRO A 19 25.46 8.51 -12.15
N ALA A 20 25.27 7.27 -11.68
CA ALA A 20 24.81 7.00 -10.33
C ALA A 20 25.81 7.68 -9.37
N HIS A 21 25.34 8.61 -8.55
CA HIS A 21 26.14 9.20 -7.48
C HIS A 21 26.65 8.02 -6.63
N GLU A 22 27.97 7.82 -6.62
CA GLU A 22 28.60 6.89 -5.69
C GLU A 22 28.25 7.34 -4.27
N ARG A 23 27.60 6.47 -3.53
CA ARG A 23 27.23 6.76 -2.14
C ARG A 23 28.50 6.77 -1.28
N PRO A 24 28.66 7.74 -0.39
CA PRO A 24 29.71 7.67 0.62
C PRO A 24 29.61 6.36 1.40
N ALA A 25 30.73 5.68 1.64
CA ALA A 25 30.74 4.46 2.45
C ALA A 25 30.17 4.73 3.84
N GLY A 26 29.32 3.84 4.36
CA GLY A 26 28.70 3.98 5.68
C GLY A 26 27.46 4.89 5.73
N MET A 27 26.90 5.28 4.57
CA MET A 27 25.66 6.07 4.50
C MET A 27 24.51 5.23 3.92
N LEU A 28 23.36 5.25 4.58
CA LEU A 28 22.13 4.65 4.11
C LEU A 28 21.02 5.69 3.94
N ARG A 29 20.15 5.45 3.00
CA ARG A 29 18.91 6.21 2.87
C ARG A 29 18.01 5.93 4.07
N ALA A 30 17.28 6.92 4.53
CA ALA A 30 16.38 6.80 5.67
C ALA A 30 15.35 5.67 5.52
N ASP A 31 14.82 5.47 4.28
CA ASP A 31 13.91 4.35 4.00
C ASP A 31 14.58 2.97 4.12
N ALA A 32 15.84 2.86 3.75
CA ALA A 32 16.61 1.63 3.91
C ALA A 32 17.06 1.41 5.36
N LEU A 33 17.41 2.49 6.06
CA LEU A 33 17.85 2.44 7.45
C LEU A 33 16.72 2.00 8.39
N LEU A 34 15.47 2.45 8.15
CA LEU A 34 14.29 1.96 8.88
C LEU A 34 14.11 0.44 8.77
N VAL A 35 14.34 -0.10 7.57
CA VAL A 35 14.25 -1.56 7.37
C VAL A 35 15.42 -2.28 8.06
N ALA A 36 16.64 -1.76 7.94
CA ALA A 36 17.82 -2.32 8.60
C ALA A 36 17.65 -2.37 10.13
N GLN A 37 17.05 -1.34 10.72
CA GLN A 37 16.74 -1.27 12.15
C GLN A 37 15.46 -2.01 12.56
N LYS A 38 14.80 -2.72 11.63
CA LYS A 38 13.53 -3.44 11.86
C LYS A 38 12.37 -2.55 12.35
N LEU A 39 12.44 -1.26 12.09
CA LEU A 39 11.40 -0.27 12.39
C LEU A 39 10.31 -0.21 11.31
N ALA A 40 10.57 -0.82 10.15
CA ALA A 40 9.61 -1.01 9.07
C ALA A 40 9.83 -2.38 8.42
N PRO A 41 8.77 -3.09 8.02
CA PRO A 41 8.89 -4.42 7.40
C PRO A 41 9.42 -4.37 5.97
N SER A 42 9.24 -3.25 5.27
CA SER A 42 9.69 -3.07 3.89
C SER A 42 10.04 -1.61 3.61
N ARG A 43 10.74 -1.36 2.48
CA ARG A 43 11.07 0.01 2.04
C ARG A 43 9.81 0.81 1.71
N THR A 44 8.77 0.18 1.20
CA THR A 44 7.48 0.84 0.92
C THR A 44 6.82 1.31 2.23
N ALA A 45 6.79 0.45 3.24
CA ALA A 45 6.29 0.80 4.57
C ALA A 45 7.13 1.92 5.21
N ALA A 46 8.46 1.86 5.08
CA ALA A 46 9.36 2.90 5.55
C ALA A 46 9.10 4.26 4.88
N GLN A 47 8.93 4.27 3.56
CA GLN A 47 8.61 5.49 2.80
C GLN A 47 7.26 6.08 3.21
N TRP A 48 6.30 5.21 3.51
CA TRP A 48 5.00 5.62 4.02
C TRP A 48 5.14 6.30 5.39
N LEU A 49 5.83 5.66 6.36
CA LEU A 49 6.07 6.23 7.69
C LEU A 49 6.74 7.62 7.62
N ILE A 50 7.69 7.79 6.72
CA ILE A 50 8.37 9.08 6.51
C ILE A 50 7.40 10.12 5.93
N LYS A 51 6.61 9.77 4.92
CA LYS A 51 5.60 10.67 4.33
C LYS A 51 4.53 11.11 5.34
N GLU A 52 4.21 10.25 6.29
CA GLU A 52 3.30 10.54 7.41
C GLU A 52 3.93 11.44 8.48
N GLY A 53 5.22 11.81 8.35
CA GLY A 53 5.91 12.62 9.35
C GLY A 53 6.17 11.89 10.68
N ARG A 54 6.09 10.56 10.69
CA ARG A 54 6.22 9.72 11.90
C ARG A 54 7.65 9.34 12.23
N VAL A 55 8.61 9.66 11.38
CA VAL A 55 10.01 9.28 11.55
C VAL A 55 10.85 10.48 11.94
N SER A 56 11.66 10.32 12.97
CA SER A 56 12.60 11.33 13.45
C SER A 56 13.95 10.71 13.81
N TRP A 57 14.96 11.57 13.93
CA TRP A 57 16.30 11.26 14.42
C TRP A 57 16.78 12.44 15.30
N ALA A 58 17.99 12.39 15.82
CA ALA A 58 18.55 13.46 16.68
C ALA A 58 18.55 14.86 16.00
N GLY A 59 18.63 14.90 14.66
CA GLY A 59 18.57 16.14 13.86
C GLY A 59 17.14 16.63 13.56
N GLY A 60 16.10 15.96 14.05
CA GLY A 60 14.71 16.35 13.85
C GLY A 60 13.91 15.38 12.94
N PRO A 61 12.73 15.80 12.45
CA PRO A 61 11.87 14.96 11.63
C PRO A 61 12.48 14.69 10.26
N ILE A 62 12.25 13.48 9.74
CA ILE A 62 12.68 13.07 8.41
C ILE A 62 11.52 13.24 7.43
N ALA A 63 11.68 14.18 6.48
CA ALA A 63 10.66 14.49 5.47
C ALA A 63 10.89 13.77 4.14
N LYS A 64 12.09 13.25 3.86
CA LYS A 64 12.45 12.65 2.58
C LYS A 64 12.96 11.23 2.76
N PRO A 65 12.34 10.20 2.12
CA PRO A 65 12.83 8.82 2.19
C PRO A 65 14.27 8.64 1.69
N ALA A 66 14.71 9.53 0.79
CA ALA A 66 16.04 9.53 0.20
C ALA A 66 17.10 10.26 1.03
N LEU A 67 16.75 10.79 2.22
CA LEU A 67 17.74 11.41 3.12
C LEU A 67 18.81 10.37 3.47
N GLU A 68 20.07 10.70 3.21
CA GLU A 68 21.22 9.85 3.55
C GLU A 68 21.69 10.15 4.96
N LEU A 69 21.82 9.11 5.76
CA LEU A 69 22.23 9.16 7.16
C LEU A 69 23.30 8.07 7.41
N PRO A 70 24.22 8.29 8.37
CA PRO A 70 25.11 7.23 8.83
C PRO A 70 24.34 5.98 9.25
N GLU A 71 24.87 4.79 8.97
CA GLU A 71 24.20 3.51 9.27
C GLU A 71 23.88 3.34 10.76
N GLU A 72 24.69 3.92 11.63
CA GLU A 72 24.49 3.84 13.07
C GLU A 72 23.49 4.89 13.61
N THR A 73 22.95 5.76 12.73
CA THR A 73 22.01 6.81 13.18
C THR A 73 20.74 6.17 13.74
N PRO A 74 20.43 6.33 15.03
CA PRO A 74 19.20 5.79 15.59
C PRO A 74 18.01 6.56 15.05
N LEU A 75 17.02 5.82 14.54
CA LEU A 75 15.74 6.35 14.10
C LEU A 75 14.66 6.06 15.13
N THR A 76 13.71 6.97 15.24
CA THR A 76 12.52 6.80 16.07
C THR A 76 11.28 6.90 15.20
N VAL A 77 10.37 5.95 15.37
CA VAL A 77 9.04 5.98 14.76
C VAL A 77 8.03 6.34 15.82
N ALA A 78 7.37 7.50 15.66
CA ALA A 78 6.32 7.90 16.56
C ALA A 78 5.13 6.94 16.46
N VAL A 79 4.68 6.43 17.60
CA VAL A 79 3.38 5.77 17.71
C VAL A 79 2.32 6.87 17.58
N ASP A 80 1.37 6.70 16.68
CA ASP A 80 0.21 7.58 16.60
C ASP A 80 -0.77 7.14 17.71
N PRO A 81 -0.95 7.90 18.78
CA PRO A 81 -1.86 7.52 19.86
C PRO A 81 -3.32 7.52 19.42
N ASP A 82 -3.64 8.20 18.31
CA ASP A 82 -4.99 8.26 17.71
C ASP A 82 -5.15 7.26 16.55
N ALA A 83 -4.13 6.45 16.27
CA ALA A 83 -4.21 5.42 15.24
C ALA A 83 -5.10 4.26 15.70
N HIS A 84 -6.39 4.39 15.50
CA HIS A 84 -7.35 3.29 15.70
C HIS A 84 -7.15 2.14 14.71
N PHE A 85 -6.43 2.37 13.61
CA PHE A 85 -6.17 1.42 12.53
C PHE A 85 -4.69 1.38 12.18
N VAL A 86 -4.23 0.27 11.58
CA VAL A 86 -2.83 0.09 11.15
C VAL A 86 -2.38 1.13 10.11
N SER A 87 -3.32 1.82 9.46
CA SER A 87 -3.06 2.96 8.58
C SER A 87 -4.26 3.88 8.48
N ARG A 88 -4.05 5.12 7.98
CA ARG A 88 -5.13 6.10 7.75
C ARG A 88 -6.19 5.63 6.75
N GLY A 89 -5.89 4.64 5.92
CA GLY A 89 -6.89 3.98 5.08
C GLY A 89 -8.09 3.50 5.89
N GLY A 90 -7.88 2.93 7.08
CA GLY A 90 -8.96 2.48 7.95
C GLY A 90 -9.93 3.59 8.33
N GLN A 91 -9.46 4.81 8.56
CA GLN A 91 -10.33 5.96 8.84
C GLN A 91 -11.23 6.32 7.65
N LYS A 92 -10.71 6.19 6.40
CA LYS A 92 -11.53 6.40 5.19
C LYS A 92 -12.70 5.41 5.15
N LEU A 93 -12.40 4.13 5.34
CA LEU A 93 -13.43 3.08 5.30
C LEU A 93 -14.41 3.23 6.46
N ALA A 94 -13.93 3.52 7.67
CA ALA A 94 -14.78 3.76 8.83
C ALA A 94 -15.76 4.92 8.57
N GLY A 95 -15.31 6.02 7.99
CA GLY A 95 -16.14 7.13 7.57
C GLY A 95 -17.17 6.73 6.53
N ALA A 96 -16.81 5.94 5.53
CA ALA A 96 -17.71 5.45 4.49
C ALA A 96 -18.78 4.51 5.07
N LEU A 97 -18.41 3.58 5.95
CA LEU A 97 -19.34 2.66 6.63
C LEU A 97 -20.32 3.43 7.50
N ALA A 98 -19.85 4.42 8.27
CA ALA A 98 -20.72 5.27 9.09
C ALA A 98 -21.72 6.07 8.24
N GLN A 99 -21.28 6.61 7.09
CA GLN A 99 -22.12 7.39 6.19
C GLN A 99 -23.17 6.53 5.45
N THR A 100 -22.81 5.31 5.06
CA THR A 100 -23.68 4.42 4.27
C THR A 100 -24.57 3.54 5.14
N GLY A 101 -24.25 3.35 6.41
CA GLY A 101 -24.93 2.42 7.30
C GLY A 101 -24.75 0.94 6.95
N LEU A 102 -23.76 0.61 6.09
CA LEU A 102 -23.48 -0.77 5.71
C LEU A 102 -22.96 -1.57 6.90
N SER A 103 -23.63 -2.67 7.22
CA SER A 103 -23.19 -3.60 8.25
C SER A 103 -22.10 -4.52 7.70
N VAL A 104 -21.02 -4.71 8.46
CA VAL A 104 -19.89 -5.59 8.15
C VAL A 104 -19.93 -6.88 8.97
N GLY A 105 -20.65 -6.89 10.09
CA GLY A 105 -20.67 -8.00 11.05
C GLY A 105 -20.94 -9.37 10.41
N GLY A 106 -20.06 -10.34 10.66
CA GLY A 106 -20.13 -11.71 10.17
C GLY A 106 -19.88 -11.93 8.68
N LYS A 107 -19.55 -10.88 7.91
CA LYS A 107 -19.36 -10.95 6.46
C LYS A 107 -18.00 -11.48 6.05
N LEU A 108 -17.98 -12.11 4.85
CA LEU A 108 -16.77 -12.38 4.09
C LEU A 108 -16.49 -11.20 3.19
N CYS A 109 -15.33 -10.57 3.36
CA CYS A 109 -14.98 -9.34 2.67
C CYS A 109 -13.79 -9.56 1.72
N LEU A 110 -13.80 -8.83 0.60
CA LEU A 110 -12.64 -8.70 -0.29
C LEU A 110 -12.12 -7.26 -0.19
N ASP A 111 -10.82 -7.11 0.09
CA ASP A 111 -10.10 -5.84 0.13
C ASP A 111 -9.17 -5.73 -1.08
N VAL A 112 -9.52 -4.88 -2.05
CA VAL A 112 -8.81 -4.71 -3.31
C VAL A 112 -7.84 -3.54 -3.22
N GLY A 113 -6.55 -3.83 -3.29
CA GLY A 113 -5.48 -2.86 -2.99
C GLY A 113 -5.18 -2.81 -1.50
N GLN A 114 -4.99 -3.99 -0.89
CA GLN A 114 -4.83 -4.16 0.56
C GLN A 114 -3.70 -3.32 1.16
N SER A 115 -2.55 -3.19 0.46
CA SER A 115 -1.38 -2.44 0.90
C SER A 115 -1.00 -2.75 2.35
N THR A 116 -0.91 -1.75 3.23
CA THR A 116 -0.61 -1.93 4.67
C THR A 116 -1.75 -2.55 5.47
N GLY A 117 -2.94 -2.69 4.91
CA GLY A 117 -4.09 -3.35 5.52
C GLY A 117 -5.03 -2.42 6.31
N GLY A 118 -5.02 -1.12 6.03
CA GLY A 118 -5.91 -0.20 6.75
C GLY A 118 -7.39 -0.51 6.58
N PHE A 119 -7.83 -0.87 5.36
CA PHE A 119 -9.22 -1.29 5.12
C PHE A 119 -9.50 -2.64 5.76
N THR A 120 -8.59 -3.62 5.61
CA THR A 120 -8.67 -4.93 6.27
C THR A 120 -8.87 -4.78 7.78
N ASP A 121 -8.04 -3.97 8.45
CA ASP A 121 -8.14 -3.72 9.90
C ASP A 121 -9.49 -3.10 10.27
N CYS A 122 -9.95 -2.11 9.51
CA CYS A 122 -11.27 -1.51 9.72
C CYS A 122 -12.41 -2.52 9.58
N LEU A 123 -12.35 -3.41 8.58
CA LEU A 123 -13.34 -4.47 8.39
C LEU A 123 -13.36 -5.45 9.56
N LEU A 124 -12.19 -5.87 10.06
CA LEU A 124 -12.09 -6.76 11.21
C LEU A 124 -12.66 -6.12 12.47
N GLN A 125 -12.29 -4.86 12.75
CA GLN A 125 -12.83 -4.11 13.89
C GLN A 125 -14.34 -3.88 13.78
N ALA A 126 -14.89 -3.79 12.55
CA ALA A 126 -16.32 -3.73 12.30
C ALA A 126 -17.03 -5.10 12.35
N GLY A 127 -16.29 -6.17 12.70
CA GLY A 127 -16.82 -7.51 12.92
C GLY A 127 -16.89 -8.41 11.68
N ALA A 128 -16.12 -8.13 10.62
CA ALA A 128 -15.99 -9.07 9.50
C ALA A 128 -15.56 -10.45 9.99
N ARG A 129 -16.16 -11.50 9.43
CA ARG A 129 -15.79 -12.88 9.74
C ARG A 129 -14.43 -13.26 9.16
N HIS A 130 -14.15 -12.78 7.96
CA HIS A 130 -12.89 -13.01 7.26
C HIS A 130 -12.68 -11.95 6.19
N VAL A 131 -11.44 -11.55 5.98
CA VAL A 131 -11.04 -10.62 4.93
C VAL A 131 -9.99 -11.28 4.04
N VAL A 132 -10.29 -11.36 2.75
CA VAL A 132 -9.31 -11.70 1.72
C VAL A 132 -8.81 -10.39 1.13
N GLY A 133 -7.52 -10.13 1.23
CA GLY A 133 -6.89 -8.95 0.66
C GLY A 133 -6.09 -9.31 -0.58
N VAL A 134 -6.18 -8.50 -1.62
CA VAL A 134 -5.38 -8.63 -2.85
C VAL A 134 -4.59 -7.36 -3.11
N ASP A 135 -3.32 -7.51 -3.48
CA ASP A 135 -2.44 -6.38 -3.82
C ASP A 135 -1.43 -6.77 -4.90
N VAL A 136 -1.02 -5.79 -5.72
CA VAL A 136 0.07 -5.95 -6.68
C VAL A 136 1.45 -5.84 -6.01
N GLY A 137 1.49 -5.25 -4.83
CA GLY A 137 2.70 -5.10 -4.02
C GLY A 137 3.05 -6.37 -3.26
N HIS A 138 4.23 -6.35 -2.67
CA HIS A 138 4.79 -7.46 -1.90
C HIS A 138 5.27 -6.99 -0.54
N ASP A 139 5.09 -7.81 0.51
CA ASP A 139 5.55 -7.56 1.89
C ASP A 139 5.08 -6.21 2.50
N GLN A 140 3.89 -5.73 2.11
CA GLN A 140 3.39 -4.46 2.61
C GLN A 140 2.48 -4.58 3.83
N LEU A 141 1.80 -5.72 3.98
CA LEU A 141 0.80 -5.93 5.03
C LEU A 141 1.42 -5.77 6.42
N HIS A 142 0.73 -5.04 7.29
CA HIS A 142 1.16 -4.83 8.67
C HIS A 142 1.30 -6.14 9.44
N ALA A 143 2.32 -6.25 10.29
CA ALA A 143 2.67 -7.51 10.98
C ALA A 143 1.52 -8.07 11.84
N GLN A 144 0.71 -7.21 12.45
CA GLN A 144 -0.46 -7.62 13.23
C GLN A 144 -1.52 -8.35 12.40
N LEU A 145 -1.69 -7.95 11.13
CA LEU A 145 -2.68 -8.54 10.23
C LEU A 145 -2.15 -9.80 9.53
N ARG A 146 -0.85 -9.86 9.29
CA ARG A 146 -0.20 -11.00 8.60
C ARG A 146 -0.35 -12.32 9.36
N GLY A 147 -0.45 -12.27 10.69
CA GLY A 147 -0.64 -13.44 11.55
C GLY A 147 -2.09 -13.70 11.96
N ASP A 148 -3.03 -12.87 11.55
CA ASP A 148 -4.42 -12.99 11.96
C ASP A 148 -5.13 -14.10 11.16
N PRO A 149 -5.72 -15.13 11.80
CA PRO A 149 -6.43 -16.20 11.11
C PRO A 149 -7.68 -15.74 10.35
N ALA A 150 -8.19 -14.55 10.66
CA ALA A 150 -9.30 -13.94 9.92
C ALA A 150 -8.84 -13.17 8.67
N VAL A 151 -7.53 -13.19 8.32
CA VAL A 151 -6.96 -12.52 7.16
C VAL A 151 -6.30 -13.51 6.22
N THR A 152 -6.60 -13.41 4.94
CA THR A 152 -5.85 -14.05 3.86
C THR A 152 -5.32 -12.96 2.94
N ALA A 153 -4.01 -12.78 2.88
CA ALA A 153 -3.37 -11.85 1.96
C ALA A 153 -2.83 -12.59 0.73
N ILE A 154 -3.14 -12.09 -0.46
CA ILE A 154 -2.68 -12.61 -1.74
C ILE A 154 -1.96 -11.48 -2.44
N GLU A 155 -0.65 -11.52 -2.43
CA GLU A 155 0.24 -10.51 -3.00
C GLU A 155 0.58 -10.84 -4.47
N ASP A 156 1.20 -9.90 -5.18
CA ASP A 156 1.60 -10.02 -6.60
C ASP A 156 0.41 -10.21 -7.57
N ILE A 157 -0.80 -9.78 -7.17
CA ILE A 157 -2.02 -9.87 -7.98
C ILE A 157 -2.33 -8.55 -8.67
N ASN A 158 -2.43 -8.60 -10.00
CA ASN A 158 -2.89 -7.45 -10.77
C ASN A 158 -4.43 -7.42 -10.81
N CYS A 159 -5.03 -6.53 -10.06
CA CYS A 159 -6.49 -6.41 -9.95
C CYS A 159 -7.21 -6.06 -11.27
N ARG A 160 -6.49 -5.68 -12.33
CA ARG A 160 -7.05 -5.50 -13.68
C ARG A 160 -7.52 -6.81 -14.33
N ALA A 161 -6.95 -7.91 -13.91
CA ALA A 161 -7.20 -9.24 -14.48
C ALA A 161 -7.54 -10.23 -13.36
N LEU A 162 -8.06 -9.74 -12.24
CA LEU A 162 -8.43 -10.58 -11.10
C LEU A 162 -9.51 -11.57 -11.50
N THR A 163 -9.29 -12.82 -11.16
CA THR A 163 -10.24 -13.92 -11.36
C THR A 163 -10.43 -14.71 -10.06
N SER A 164 -11.51 -15.49 -9.97
CA SER A 164 -11.70 -16.41 -8.84
C SER A 164 -10.59 -17.46 -8.72
N ALA A 165 -9.93 -17.80 -9.83
CA ALA A 165 -8.80 -18.73 -9.84
C ALA A 165 -7.56 -18.14 -9.12
N ASP A 166 -7.33 -16.82 -9.21
CA ASP A 166 -6.23 -16.16 -8.51
C ASP A 166 -6.42 -16.19 -6.99
N LEU A 167 -7.66 -16.18 -6.52
CA LEU A 167 -8.02 -16.32 -5.13
C LEU A 167 -7.98 -17.77 -4.63
N GLY A 168 -8.06 -18.73 -5.54
CA GLY A 168 -7.96 -20.16 -5.22
C GLY A 168 -8.93 -20.58 -4.10
N LYS A 169 -8.39 -21.20 -3.05
CA LYS A 169 -9.20 -21.66 -1.89
C LYS A 169 -9.78 -20.52 -1.06
N ALA A 170 -9.27 -19.29 -1.20
CA ALA A 170 -9.78 -18.13 -0.49
C ALA A 170 -11.06 -17.57 -1.15
N PHE A 171 -11.39 -17.98 -2.37
CA PHE A 171 -12.64 -17.60 -3.02
C PHE A 171 -13.82 -18.39 -2.43
N PRO A 172 -14.77 -17.72 -1.77
CA PRO A 172 -15.92 -18.42 -1.17
C PRO A 172 -16.90 -18.91 -2.25
N SER A 173 -17.50 -20.09 -2.03
CA SER A 173 -18.43 -20.70 -2.99
C SER A 173 -19.67 -19.86 -3.32
N GLY A 174 -20.03 -18.95 -2.41
CA GLY A 174 -21.14 -18.00 -2.58
C GLY A 174 -20.71 -16.58 -3.00
N GLY A 175 -19.43 -16.36 -3.27
CA GLY A 175 -18.87 -15.00 -3.47
C GLY A 175 -18.63 -14.25 -2.15
N PHE A 176 -18.19 -13.00 -2.25
CA PHE A 176 -17.99 -12.13 -1.10
C PHE A 176 -19.25 -11.36 -0.77
N ASP A 177 -19.52 -11.15 0.52
CA ASP A 177 -20.67 -10.38 1.00
C ASP A 177 -20.45 -8.86 0.88
N LEU A 178 -19.17 -8.44 0.85
CA LEU A 178 -18.75 -7.05 0.73
C LEU A 178 -17.41 -6.96 0.03
N ILE A 179 -17.32 -6.06 -0.93
CA ILE A 179 -16.06 -5.72 -1.61
C ILE A 179 -15.74 -4.26 -1.31
N VAL A 180 -14.52 -4.01 -0.88
CA VAL A 180 -13.97 -2.66 -0.67
C VAL A 180 -12.68 -2.50 -1.48
N GLY A 181 -12.29 -1.27 -1.79
CA GLY A 181 -11.04 -1.03 -2.50
C GLY A 181 -10.57 0.42 -2.41
N ASP A 182 -9.26 0.59 -2.22
CA ASP A 182 -8.56 1.89 -2.29
C ASP A 182 -7.34 1.74 -3.21
N VAL A 183 -7.61 1.68 -4.52
CA VAL A 183 -6.59 1.42 -5.53
C VAL A 183 -5.95 2.72 -6.02
N SER A 184 -4.63 2.72 -6.14
CA SER A 184 -3.84 3.82 -6.68
C SER A 184 -3.33 3.50 -8.09
N PHE A 185 -3.17 4.52 -8.93
CA PHE A 185 -2.60 4.41 -10.29
C PHE A 185 -3.39 3.57 -11.29
N ILE A 186 -4.65 3.23 -10.97
CA ILE A 186 -5.55 2.47 -11.85
C ILE A 186 -6.95 3.07 -11.78
N SER A 187 -7.64 3.11 -12.92
CA SER A 187 -9.07 3.49 -12.95
C SER A 187 -9.94 2.37 -12.41
N LEU A 188 -10.89 2.72 -11.55
CA LEU A 188 -11.92 1.78 -11.07
C LEU A 188 -12.71 1.12 -12.21
N THR A 189 -12.89 1.81 -13.36
CA THR A 189 -13.55 1.25 -14.54
C THR A 189 -12.84 0.02 -15.12
N LEU A 190 -11.56 -0.17 -14.79
CA LEU A 190 -10.77 -1.34 -15.21
C LEU A 190 -10.77 -2.45 -14.17
N VAL A 191 -11.12 -2.16 -12.93
CA VAL A 191 -11.13 -3.12 -11.82
C VAL A 191 -12.53 -3.66 -11.58
N LEU A 192 -13.53 -2.79 -11.53
CA LEU A 192 -14.92 -3.16 -11.23
C LEU A 192 -15.50 -4.30 -12.09
N PRO A 193 -15.20 -4.42 -13.40
CA PRO A 193 -15.71 -5.55 -14.20
C PRO A 193 -15.16 -6.91 -13.78
N GLN A 194 -14.10 -6.95 -12.95
CA GLN A 194 -13.45 -8.19 -12.48
C GLN A 194 -13.95 -8.63 -11.09
N LEU A 195 -14.74 -7.78 -10.42
CA LEU A 195 -15.27 -8.00 -9.07
C LEU A 195 -16.72 -8.46 -9.11
#